data_ab1bbfc5a6a57631064e590d2c22417b
#
_entry.id   ab1bbfc5a6a57631064e590d2c22417b
#
_cell.length_a   1.000
_cell.length_b   1.000
_cell.length_c   1.000
_cell.angle_alpha   90.00
_cell.angle_beta   90.00
_cell.angle_gamma   90.00
#
_symmetry.space_group_name_H-M   'P 1'
#
loop_
_entity.id
_entity.type
_entity.pdbx_description
1 polymer ?
#
loop_
_entity_poly.entity_id
_entity_poly.type
_entity_poly.pdbx_seq_one_letter_code
_entity_poly.pdbx_strand_id
1 'polypeptide(L)'
;MMTEIFLLLRLDTFVGNGQLLALLSSAVALVFVMLSCCAAWFARGSTAVPAAVWSAAAALVFGLSMLQQATVELDITQMAIHRLVVAALSVCPAMSLLGAKRPQHGVWQFIVGTLVAVLALPAVSAVLIRPGTLPDLHMLGRVLLPILVIVGWMNFVGTGRSIAATLIAVGHIGLIWPLLPGIGLEAALPQAVLDLAAISCMTFGGVLALIQTSFALSRRRVSQAKSDNLLEKNMMFASRVNNCFVPLRETLGAAWTLRLIERFDLLATRRDWPVRLTFKGIEFTQDLQSTDWQPDAARAVEALLRRFVSTGWLKRHGWERSSMQGVERP
;
A
#
# COMPACT_ATOMS: atom_id res chain seq x y z
N MET A 1 -5.46 -38.73 -18.35
CA MET A 1 -4.48 -38.44 -17.28
C MET A 1 -4.79 -37.16 -16.52
N MET A 2 -5.06 -36.00 -17.13
CA MET A 2 -5.49 -34.78 -16.42
C MET A 2 -6.88 -34.88 -15.79
N THR A 3 -7.81 -35.55 -16.44
CA THR A 3 -9.18 -35.84 -15.94
C THR A 3 -9.20 -36.76 -14.72
N GLU A 4 -8.27 -37.69 -14.63
CA GLU A 4 -8.15 -38.62 -13.49
C GLU A 4 -7.52 -37.95 -12.25
N ILE A 5 -6.63 -36.96 -12.43
CA ILE A 5 -6.08 -36.18 -11.31
C ILE A 5 -7.18 -35.27 -10.71
N PHE A 6 -8.10 -34.74 -11.53
CA PHE A 6 -9.28 -34.01 -11.06
C PHE A 6 -10.25 -34.92 -10.28
N LEU A 7 -10.42 -36.17 -10.71
CA LEU A 7 -11.21 -37.19 -10.01
C LEU A 7 -10.58 -37.63 -8.68
N LEU A 8 -9.26 -37.73 -8.61
CA LEU A 8 -8.52 -38.12 -7.39
C LEU A 8 -8.56 -37.05 -6.29
N LEU A 9 -8.68 -35.77 -6.65
CA LEU A 9 -8.80 -34.68 -5.67
C LEU A 9 -10.21 -34.54 -5.09
N ARG A 10 -11.21 -35.27 -5.61
CA ARG A 10 -12.64 -35.18 -5.17
C ARG A 10 -13.07 -33.72 -4.90
N LEU A 11 -12.76 -32.85 -5.84
CA LEU A 11 -13.20 -31.45 -5.78
C LEU A 11 -14.72 -31.33 -5.68
N ASP A 12 -15.47 -32.38 -6.12
CA ASP A 12 -16.94 -32.44 -5.95
C ASP A 12 -17.39 -32.39 -4.49
N THR A 13 -16.61 -32.90 -3.56
CA THR A 13 -16.93 -32.79 -2.11
C THR A 13 -16.60 -31.40 -1.54
N PHE A 14 -15.70 -30.64 -2.17
CA PHE A 14 -15.42 -29.23 -1.83
C PHE A 14 -16.43 -28.27 -2.48
N VAL A 15 -16.95 -28.61 -3.66
CA VAL A 15 -17.99 -27.82 -4.38
C VAL A 15 -19.32 -27.82 -3.62
N GLY A 16 -19.66 -28.88 -2.85
CA GLY A 16 -20.85 -28.94 -2.03
C GLY A 16 -20.92 -27.94 -0.85
N ASN A 17 -19.82 -27.19 -0.59
CA ASN A 17 -19.73 -26.28 0.55
C ASN A 17 -19.38 -24.82 0.15
N GLY A 18 -20.01 -24.28 -0.90
CA GLY A 18 -19.85 -22.87 -1.29
C GLY A 18 -20.10 -21.91 -0.11
N GLN A 19 -21.04 -22.21 0.78
CA GLN A 19 -21.29 -21.46 2.02
C GLN A 19 -20.10 -21.50 2.98
N LEU A 20 -19.45 -22.66 3.16
CA LEU A 20 -18.26 -22.76 4.01
C LEU A 20 -17.10 -21.92 3.45
N LEU A 21 -16.87 -21.98 2.12
CA LEU A 21 -15.84 -21.17 1.48
C LEU A 21 -16.12 -19.67 1.61
N ALA A 22 -17.37 -19.26 1.51
CA ALA A 22 -17.77 -17.87 1.73
C ALA A 22 -17.56 -17.43 3.19
N LEU A 23 -17.87 -18.27 4.18
CA LEU A 23 -17.59 -18.00 5.59
C LEU A 23 -16.09 -17.89 5.86
N LEU A 24 -15.29 -18.80 5.31
CA LEU A 24 -13.83 -18.75 5.42
C LEU A 24 -13.26 -17.47 4.77
N SER A 25 -13.77 -17.11 3.61
CA SER A 25 -13.36 -15.85 2.92
C SER A 25 -13.71 -14.62 3.75
N SER A 26 -14.89 -14.61 4.38
CA SER A 26 -15.30 -13.55 5.32
C SER A 26 -14.37 -13.46 6.53
N ALA A 27 -14.04 -14.61 7.15
CA ALA A 27 -13.11 -14.66 8.29
C ALA A 27 -11.72 -14.15 7.92
N VAL A 28 -11.17 -14.58 6.79
CA VAL A 28 -9.86 -14.11 6.28
C VAL A 28 -9.90 -12.60 5.96
N ALA A 29 -11.00 -12.12 5.40
CA ALA A 29 -11.20 -10.68 5.16
C ALA A 29 -11.18 -9.87 6.45
N LEU A 30 -11.80 -10.36 7.54
CA LEU A 30 -11.72 -9.70 8.85
C LEU A 30 -10.28 -9.64 9.37
N VAL A 31 -9.48 -10.69 9.17
CA VAL A 31 -8.05 -10.65 9.50
C VAL A 31 -7.36 -9.56 8.68
N PHE A 32 -7.67 -9.44 7.39
CA PHE A 32 -7.10 -8.38 6.54
C PHE A 32 -7.54 -6.98 6.97
N VAL A 33 -8.77 -6.79 7.45
CA VAL A 33 -9.22 -5.53 8.09
C VAL A 33 -8.34 -5.21 9.30
N MET A 34 -8.12 -6.17 10.20
CA MET A 34 -7.27 -5.97 11.39
C MET A 34 -5.83 -5.60 11.00
N LEU A 35 -5.25 -6.28 10.00
CA LEU A 35 -3.92 -5.94 9.47
C LEU A 35 -3.88 -4.52 8.90
N SER A 36 -4.92 -4.11 8.18
CA SER A 36 -5.04 -2.76 7.61
C SER A 36 -5.17 -1.69 8.72
N CYS A 37 -5.89 -1.96 9.79
CA CYS A 37 -5.95 -1.10 10.97
C CYS A 37 -4.59 -1.00 11.68
N CYS A 38 -3.87 -2.11 11.82
CA CYS A 38 -2.51 -2.11 12.34
C CYS A 38 -1.58 -1.28 11.42
N ALA A 39 -1.67 -1.44 10.10
CA ALA A 39 -0.90 -0.66 9.14
C ALA A 39 -1.21 0.84 9.26
N ALA A 40 -2.49 1.23 9.42
CA ALA A 40 -2.89 2.61 9.68
C ALA A 40 -2.26 3.15 10.98
N TRP A 41 -2.21 2.32 12.03
CA TRP A 41 -1.58 2.68 13.29
C TRP A 41 -0.07 2.94 13.14
N PHE A 42 0.67 2.07 12.45
CA PHE A 42 2.10 2.26 12.18
C PHE A 42 2.37 3.45 11.25
N ALA A 43 1.48 3.70 10.30
CA ALA A 43 1.55 4.82 9.38
C ALA A 43 1.08 6.17 9.98
N ARG A 44 0.69 6.22 11.27
CA ARG A 44 0.15 7.44 11.92
C ARG A 44 1.09 8.62 11.75
N GLY A 45 0.52 9.74 11.34
CA GLY A 45 1.26 10.96 11.06
C GLY A 45 1.93 10.99 9.69
N SER A 46 1.74 9.98 8.84
CA SER A 46 2.08 10.01 7.43
C SER A 46 0.84 10.17 6.55
N THR A 47 1.06 10.58 5.31
CA THR A 47 0.01 10.69 4.28
C THR A 47 -0.43 9.34 3.70
N ALA A 48 0.10 8.23 4.20
CA ALA A 48 -0.29 6.88 3.79
C ALA A 48 -1.48 6.31 4.61
N VAL A 49 -1.87 6.95 5.71
CA VAL A 49 -3.00 6.50 6.54
C VAL A 49 -4.28 6.25 5.73
N PRO A 50 -4.73 7.14 4.83
CA PRO A 50 -5.93 6.88 4.05
C PRO A 50 -5.87 5.64 3.17
N ALA A 51 -4.68 5.27 2.66
CA ALA A 51 -4.55 4.03 1.88
C ALA A 51 -4.89 2.80 2.74
N ALA A 52 -4.43 2.77 3.99
CA ALA A 52 -4.76 1.69 4.93
C ALA A 52 -6.26 1.71 5.31
N VAL A 53 -6.86 2.89 5.45
CA VAL A 53 -8.31 3.04 5.72
C VAL A 53 -9.13 2.53 4.53
N TRP A 54 -8.76 2.87 3.29
CA TRP A 54 -9.40 2.35 2.10
C TRP A 54 -9.24 0.82 1.97
N SER A 55 -8.05 0.28 2.33
CA SER A 55 -7.84 -1.18 2.38
C SER A 55 -8.77 -1.86 3.37
N ALA A 56 -8.92 -1.29 4.58
CA ALA A 56 -9.83 -1.81 5.58
C ALA A 56 -11.29 -1.74 5.11
N ALA A 57 -11.71 -0.63 4.49
CA ALA A 57 -13.06 -0.47 3.97
C ALA A 57 -13.37 -1.49 2.85
N ALA A 58 -12.45 -1.67 1.89
CA ALA A 58 -12.60 -2.65 0.81
C ALA A 58 -12.72 -4.08 1.36
N ALA A 59 -11.85 -4.45 2.30
CA ALA A 59 -11.87 -5.77 2.93
C ALA A 59 -13.13 -6.00 3.78
N LEU A 60 -13.61 -4.97 4.47
CA LEU A 60 -14.84 -5.06 5.26
C LEU A 60 -16.05 -5.29 4.33
N VAL A 61 -16.18 -4.53 3.25
CA VAL A 61 -17.27 -4.70 2.28
C VAL A 61 -17.19 -6.07 1.62
N PHE A 62 -15.98 -6.54 1.26
CA PHE A 62 -15.80 -7.91 0.75
C PHE A 62 -16.23 -8.96 1.77
N GLY A 63 -15.77 -8.84 3.03
CA GLY A 63 -16.13 -9.78 4.09
C GLY A 63 -17.64 -9.83 4.37
N LEU A 64 -18.31 -8.67 4.40
CA LEU A 64 -19.76 -8.58 4.54
C LEU A 64 -20.49 -9.21 3.33
N SER A 65 -19.99 -8.99 2.11
CA SER A 65 -20.56 -9.61 0.91
C SER A 65 -20.45 -11.14 0.95
N MET A 66 -19.30 -11.67 1.40
CA MET A 66 -19.11 -13.11 1.57
C MET A 66 -19.99 -13.68 2.69
N LEU A 67 -20.13 -12.97 3.80
CA LEU A 67 -21.01 -13.37 4.88
C LEU A 67 -22.48 -13.42 4.43
N GLN A 68 -22.91 -12.41 3.69
CA GLN A 68 -24.26 -12.38 3.14
C GLN A 68 -24.49 -13.54 2.15
N GLN A 69 -23.51 -13.82 1.28
CA GLN A 69 -23.57 -14.97 0.34
C GLN A 69 -23.64 -16.32 1.07
N ALA A 70 -23.04 -16.44 2.28
CA ALA A 70 -23.07 -17.65 3.07
C ALA A 70 -24.40 -17.86 3.82
N THR A 71 -25.12 -16.77 4.13
CA THR A 71 -26.32 -16.80 4.99
C THR A 71 -27.64 -16.64 4.22
N VAL A 72 -27.60 -16.04 3.03
CA VAL A 72 -28.76 -15.72 2.21
C VAL A 72 -28.49 -16.17 0.78
N GLU A 73 -29.49 -16.76 0.14
CA GLU A 73 -29.43 -17.01 -1.29
C GLU A 73 -29.50 -15.68 -2.06
N LEU A 74 -28.36 -15.26 -2.63
CA LEU A 74 -28.27 -14.08 -3.45
C LEU A 74 -28.53 -14.44 -4.91
N ASP A 75 -29.30 -13.59 -5.60
CA ASP A 75 -29.42 -13.70 -7.03
C ASP A 75 -28.12 -13.26 -7.75
N ILE A 76 -28.02 -13.59 -9.03
CA ILE A 76 -26.84 -13.27 -9.86
C ILE A 76 -26.59 -11.76 -9.93
N THR A 77 -27.66 -10.95 -9.95
CA THR A 77 -27.57 -9.49 -10.00
C THR A 77 -26.98 -8.92 -8.70
N GLN A 78 -27.44 -9.41 -7.55
CA GLN A 78 -26.93 -9.01 -6.26
C GLN A 78 -25.44 -9.37 -6.10
N MET A 79 -25.05 -10.58 -6.51
CA MET A 79 -23.63 -10.98 -6.49
C MET A 79 -22.78 -10.09 -7.41
N ALA A 80 -23.26 -9.76 -8.59
CA ALA A 80 -22.55 -8.88 -9.52
C ALA A 80 -22.41 -7.45 -8.98
N ILE A 81 -23.44 -6.92 -8.31
CA ILE A 81 -23.41 -5.62 -7.62
C ILE A 81 -22.34 -5.62 -6.55
N HIS A 82 -22.33 -6.61 -5.65
CA HIS A 82 -21.36 -6.71 -4.57
C HIS A 82 -19.91 -6.76 -5.11
N ARG A 83 -19.66 -7.58 -6.13
CA ARG A 83 -18.34 -7.68 -6.78
C ARG A 83 -17.87 -6.37 -7.36
N LEU A 84 -18.76 -5.66 -8.04
CA LEU A 84 -18.41 -4.38 -8.66
C LEU A 84 -18.06 -3.32 -7.59
N VAL A 85 -18.83 -3.26 -6.50
CA VAL A 85 -18.56 -2.34 -5.39
C VAL A 85 -17.23 -2.68 -4.70
N VAL A 86 -16.97 -3.97 -4.45
CA VAL A 86 -15.69 -4.44 -3.89
C VAL A 86 -14.53 -4.08 -4.82
N ALA A 87 -14.65 -4.34 -6.12
CA ALA A 87 -13.62 -4.00 -7.09
C ALA A 87 -13.34 -2.48 -7.15
N ALA A 88 -14.40 -1.65 -7.12
CA ALA A 88 -14.26 -0.19 -7.08
C ALA A 88 -13.52 0.30 -5.82
N LEU A 89 -13.82 -0.28 -4.66
CA LEU A 89 -13.15 0.07 -3.40
C LEU A 89 -11.71 -0.44 -3.35
N SER A 90 -11.45 -1.61 -3.92
CA SER A 90 -10.16 -2.31 -3.81
C SER A 90 -9.00 -1.58 -4.51
N VAL A 91 -9.26 -0.73 -5.50
CA VAL A 91 -8.24 0.09 -6.19
C VAL A 91 -7.89 1.39 -5.45
N CYS A 92 -8.71 1.80 -4.47
CA CYS A 92 -8.55 3.07 -3.76
C CYS A 92 -7.25 3.17 -2.94
N PRO A 93 -6.75 2.10 -2.29
CA PRO A 93 -5.48 2.15 -1.56
C PRO A 93 -4.32 2.60 -2.45
N ALA A 94 -4.19 2.02 -3.66
CA ALA A 94 -3.15 2.38 -4.61
C ALA A 94 -3.28 3.84 -5.07
N MET A 95 -4.49 4.26 -5.43
CA MET A 95 -4.77 5.64 -5.84
C MET A 95 -4.51 6.64 -4.71
N SER A 96 -4.85 6.28 -3.47
CA SER A 96 -4.61 7.12 -2.30
C SER A 96 -3.12 7.38 -2.05
N LEU A 97 -2.25 6.39 -2.31
CA LEU A 97 -0.80 6.53 -2.20
C LEU A 97 -0.20 7.40 -3.32
N LEU A 98 -0.71 7.32 -4.54
CA LEU A 98 -0.20 8.11 -5.66
C LEU A 98 -0.36 9.62 -5.45
N GLY A 99 -1.38 10.05 -4.72
CA GLY A 99 -1.60 11.45 -4.36
C GLY A 99 -1.19 11.84 -2.95
N ALA A 100 -0.36 11.06 -2.29
CA ALA A 100 -0.04 11.16 -0.86
C ALA A 100 0.82 12.36 -0.45
N LYS A 101 0.60 13.55 -1.02
CA LYS A 101 1.36 14.78 -0.71
C LYS A 101 0.51 15.78 0.06
N ARG A 102 1.03 16.33 1.15
CA ARG A 102 0.48 17.56 1.76
C ARG A 102 0.79 18.77 0.86
N PRO A 103 0.01 19.79 0.80
CA PRO A 103 -1.31 20.10 1.39
C PRO A 103 -2.49 19.57 0.56
N GLN A 104 -2.26 18.92 -0.57
CA GLN A 104 -3.29 18.48 -1.52
C GLN A 104 -4.04 17.21 -1.07
N HIS A 105 -3.73 16.71 0.13
CA HIS A 105 -4.22 15.43 0.61
C HIS A 105 -5.74 15.31 0.67
N GLY A 106 -6.44 16.34 1.15
CA GLY A 106 -7.90 16.36 1.22
C GLY A 106 -8.55 16.32 -0.17
N VAL A 107 -8.06 17.15 -1.09
CA VAL A 107 -8.54 17.18 -2.48
C VAL A 107 -8.31 15.84 -3.17
N TRP A 108 -7.15 15.21 -2.89
CA TRP A 108 -6.85 13.90 -3.48
C TRP A 108 -7.78 12.80 -2.96
N GLN A 109 -8.13 12.80 -1.68
CA GLN A 109 -9.10 11.84 -1.15
C GLN A 109 -10.50 12.06 -1.76
N PHE A 110 -10.88 13.28 -2.06
CA PHE A 110 -12.10 13.57 -2.81
C PHE A 110 -12.03 12.95 -4.22
N ILE A 111 -10.89 13.08 -4.94
CA ILE A 111 -10.70 12.45 -6.26
C ILE A 111 -10.82 10.91 -6.15
N VAL A 112 -10.21 10.30 -5.13
CA VAL A 112 -10.33 8.85 -4.90
C VAL A 112 -11.78 8.45 -4.64
N GLY A 113 -12.50 9.21 -3.81
CA GLY A 113 -13.94 8.98 -3.56
C GLY A 113 -14.78 9.13 -4.84
N THR A 114 -14.48 10.11 -5.69
CA THR A 114 -15.15 10.28 -6.99
C THR A 114 -14.87 9.09 -7.92
N LEU A 115 -13.64 8.57 -7.92
CA LEU A 115 -13.30 7.36 -8.69
C LEU A 115 -14.17 6.17 -8.28
N VAL A 116 -14.33 5.94 -6.95
CA VAL A 116 -15.23 4.90 -6.43
C VAL A 116 -16.65 5.12 -6.94
N ALA A 117 -17.17 6.32 -6.80
CA ALA A 117 -18.54 6.65 -7.21
C ALA A 117 -18.75 6.36 -8.71
N VAL A 118 -17.80 6.77 -9.55
CA VAL A 118 -17.87 6.51 -11.01
C VAL A 118 -17.78 5.01 -11.32
N LEU A 119 -16.87 4.28 -10.70
CA LEU A 119 -16.74 2.83 -10.92
C LEU A 119 -17.94 2.04 -10.37
N ALA A 120 -18.55 2.50 -9.29
CA ALA A 120 -19.74 1.87 -8.71
C ALA A 120 -21.06 2.31 -9.37
N LEU A 121 -21.03 3.29 -10.29
CA LEU A 121 -22.23 3.83 -10.93
C LEU A 121 -23.10 2.75 -11.59
N PRO A 122 -22.55 1.72 -12.31
CA PRO A 122 -23.37 0.65 -12.85
C PRO A 122 -24.09 -0.17 -11.77
N ALA A 123 -23.46 -0.39 -10.61
CA ALA A 123 -24.11 -1.07 -9.48
C ALA A 123 -25.26 -0.23 -8.91
N VAL A 124 -25.04 1.08 -8.73
CA VAL A 124 -26.08 2.02 -8.30
C VAL A 124 -27.23 2.07 -9.30
N SER A 125 -26.93 2.09 -10.58
CA SER A 125 -27.94 2.05 -11.66
C SER A 125 -28.76 0.76 -11.63
N ALA A 126 -28.14 -0.39 -11.41
CA ALA A 126 -28.81 -1.68 -11.32
C ALA A 126 -29.73 -1.78 -10.10
N VAL A 127 -29.46 -1.05 -9.02
CA VAL A 127 -30.31 -1.03 -7.81
C VAL A 127 -31.45 -0.01 -7.94
N LEU A 128 -31.15 1.22 -8.39
CA LEU A 128 -32.09 2.35 -8.30
C LEU A 128 -32.84 2.67 -9.58
N ILE A 129 -32.23 2.46 -10.74
CA ILE A 129 -32.77 2.91 -12.02
C ILE A 129 -33.33 1.74 -12.83
N ARG A 130 -32.64 0.60 -12.82
CA ARG A 130 -33.01 -0.59 -13.60
C ARG A 130 -32.94 -1.84 -12.73
N PRO A 131 -33.81 -2.02 -11.74
CA PRO A 131 -33.78 -3.19 -10.84
C PRO A 131 -33.81 -4.49 -11.63
N GLY A 132 -32.96 -5.46 -11.21
CA GLY A 132 -32.88 -6.77 -11.86
C GLY A 132 -31.99 -6.84 -13.10
N THR A 133 -31.40 -5.71 -13.55
CA THR A 133 -30.40 -5.75 -14.63
C THR A 133 -29.00 -6.02 -14.07
N LEU A 134 -28.20 -6.82 -14.79
CA LEU A 134 -26.79 -7.02 -14.43
C LEU A 134 -26.03 -5.70 -14.58
N PRO A 135 -25.25 -5.29 -13.56
CA PRO A 135 -24.40 -4.12 -13.68
C PRO A 135 -23.30 -4.42 -14.69
N ASP A 136 -23.26 -3.65 -15.77
CA ASP A 136 -22.23 -3.77 -16.80
C ASP A 136 -21.20 -2.66 -16.65
N LEU A 137 -19.98 -3.05 -16.31
CA LEU A 137 -18.85 -2.13 -16.30
C LEU A 137 -18.38 -1.93 -17.75
N HIS A 138 -18.51 -0.70 -18.24
CA HIS A 138 -18.06 -0.34 -19.58
C HIS A 138 -16.61 -0.81 -19.81
N MET A 139 -16.26 -1.20 -21.05
CA MET A 139 -14.95 -1.77 -21.39
C MET A 139 -13.78 -0.94 -20.87
N LEU A 140 -13.88 0.38 -20.88
CA LEU A 140 -12.87 1.27 -20.31
C LEU A 140 -12.64 1.01 -18.81
N GLY A 141 -13.71 0.81 -18.04
CA GLY A 141 -13.62 0.48 -16.61
C GLY A 141 -12.98 -0.88 -16.39
N ARG A 142 -13.32 -1.89 -17.22
CA ARG A 142 -12.74 -3.24 -17.16
C ARG A 142 -11.23 -3.24 -17.42
N VAL A 143 -10.73 -2.34 -18.28
CA VAL A 143 -9.31 -2.17 -18.57
C VAL A 143 -8.63 -1.32 -17.49
N LEU A 144 -9.32 -0.31 -16.96
CA LEU A 144 -8.78 0.59 -15.94
C LEU A 144 -8.44 -0.15 -14.64
N LEU A 145 -9.29 -1.08 -14.19
CA LEU A 145 -9.08 -1.82 -12.95
C LEU A 145 -7.71 -2.53 -12.90
N PRO A 146 -7.33 -3.42 -13.85
CA PRO A 146 -6.03 -4.07 -13.81
C PRO A 146 -4.88 -3.09 -14.00
N ILE A 147 -5.03 -2.01 -14.77
CA ILE A 147 -4.01 -0.96 -14.88
C ILE A 147 -3.73 -0.34 -13.50
N LEU A 148 -4.76 -0.02 -12.72
CA LEU A 148 -4.58 0.56 -11.38
C LEU A 148 -3.91 -0.43 -10.41
N VAL A 149 -4.21 -1.73 -10.52
CA VAL A 149 -3.53 -2.77 -9.74
C VAL A 149 -2.05 -2.83 -10.11
N ILE A 150 -1.73 -2.86 -11.41
CA ILE A 150 -0.34 -2.90 -11.92
C ILE A 150 0.42 -1.65 -11.47
N VAL A 151 -0.14 -0.47 -11.62
CA VAL A 151 0.49 0.80 -11.20
C VAL A 151 0.73 0.80 -9.67
N GLY A 152 -0.24 0.32 -8.90
CA GLY A 152 -0.09 0.16 -7.45
C GLY A 152 1.04 -0.81 -7.07
N TRP A 153 1.13 -1.94 -7.76
CA TRP A 153 2.21 -2.92 -7.59
C TRP A 153 3.58 -2.35 -7.99
N MET A 154 3.68 -1.73 -9.18
CA MET A 154 4.92 -1.13 -9.67
C MET A 154 5.48 -0.08 -8.70
N ASN A 155 4.63 0.61 -7.96
CA ASN A 155 5.08 1.59 -6.96
C ASN A 155 5.91 0.95 -5.82
N PHE A 156 5.86 -0.37 -5.62
CA PHE A 156 6.64 -1.07 -4.61
C PHE A 156 7.75 -1.95 -5.18
N VAL A 157 7.89 -2.04 -6.50
CA VAL A 157 9.00 -2.75 -7.15
C VAL A 157 10.32 -2.07 -6.75
N GLY A 158 11.30 -2.88 -6.33
CA GLY A 158 12.60 -2.40 -5.85
C GLY A 158 12.61 -1.92 -4.38
N THR A 159 11.47 -1.87 -3.70
CA THR A 159 11.42 -1.65 -2.24
C THR A 159 11.60 -2.98 -1.49
N GLY A 160 11.86 -2.90 -0.17
CA GLY A 160 11.89 -4.10 0.67
C GLY A 160 10.53 -4.83 0.74
N ARG A 161 9.46 -4.17 0.32
CA ARG A 161 8.08 -4.71 0.30
C ARG A 161 7.65 -5.29 -1.04
N SER A 162 8.53 -5.44 -2.01
CA SER A 162 8.19 -5.91 -3.36
C SER A 162 7.46 -7.27 -3.34
N ILE A 163 7.91 -8.23 -2.52
CA ILE A 163 7.26 -9.55 -2.41
C ILE A 163 5.86 -9.43 -1.80
N ALA A 164 5.70 -8.65 -0.73
CA ALA A 164 4.41 -8.40 -0.12
C ALA A 164 3.43 -7.72 -1.11
N ALA A 165 3.92 -6.72 -1.86
CA ALA A 165 3.15 -6.04 -2.88
C ALA A 165 2.76 -6.97 -4.04
N THR A 166 3.63 -7.90 -4.44
CA THR A 166 3.33 -8.89 -5.48
C THR A 166 2.22 -9.84 -5.03
N LEU A 167 2.27 -10.34 -3.79
CA LEU A 167 1.21 -11.18 -3.24
C LEU A 167 -0.13 -10.43 -3.19
N ILE A 168 -0.13 -9.18 -2.74
CA ILE A 168 -1.33 -8.34 -2.73
C ILE A 168 -1.86 -8.12 -4.16
N ALA A 169 -0.97 -7.85 -5.13
CA ALA A 169 -1.37 -7.64 -6.52
C ALA A 169 -1.96 -8.90 -7.17
N VAL A 170 -1.34 -10.07 -6.92
CA VAL A 170 -1.86 -11.37 -7.40
C VAL A 170 -3.25 -11.63 -6.83
N GLY A 171 -3.41 -11.48 -5.50
CA GLY A 171 -4.73 -11.63 -4.87
C GLY A 171 -5.74 -10.60 -5.41
N HIS A 172 -5.31 -9.36 -5.63
CA HIS A 172 -6.17 -8.30 -6.16
C HIS A 172 -6.64 -8.61 -7.60
N ILE A 173 -5.75 -9.10 -8.47
CA ILE A 173 -6.12 -9.57 -9.82
C ILE A 173 -7.14 -10.73 -9.71
N GLY A 174 -6.92 -11.69 -8.80
CA GLY A 174 -7.89 -12.76 -8.54
C GLY A 174 -9.27 -12.22 -8.14
N LEU A 175 -9.30 -11.19 -7.30
CA LEU A 175 -10.54 -10.55 -6.84
C LEU A 175 -11.32 -9.88 -7.98
N ILE A 176 -10.63 -9.18 -8.90
CA ILE A 176 -11.26 -8.48 -10.02
C ILE A 176 -11.42 -9.35 -11.26
N TRP A 177 -10.94 -10.61 -11.22
CA TRP A 177 -10.91 -11.53 -12.34
C TRP A 177 -12.25 -11.63 -13.12
N PRO A 178 -13.41 -11.78 -12.45
CA PRO A 178 -14.71 -11.87 -13.15
C PRO A 178 -15.09 -10.63 -13.95
N LEU A 179 -14.42 -9.51 -13.70
CA LEU A 179 -14.67 -8.24 -14.39
C LEU A 179 -13.72 -8.02 -15.57
N LEU A 180 -12.71 -8.89 -15.77
CA LEU A 180 -11.73 -8.75 -16.84
C LEU A 180 -12.28 -9.25 -18.18
N PRO A 181 -12.00 -8.55 -19.31
CA PRO A 181 -12.49 -8.97 -20.61
C PRO A 181 -11.75 -10.20 -21.14
N GLY A 182 -12.48 -11.16 -21.67
CA GLY A 182 -11.94 -12.20 -22.58
C GLY A 182 -11.14 -13.33 -21.96
N ILE A 183 -11.09 -13.46 -20.64
CA ILE A 183 -10.35 -14.54 -20.00
C ILE A 183 -11.33 -15.61 -19.50
N GLY A 184 -11.62 -16.57 -20.36
CA GLY A 184 -12.56 -17.68 -20.11
C GLY A 184 -12.06 -18.73 -19.09
N LEU A 185 -11.43 -18.28 -17.98
CA LEU A 185 -11.06 -19.18 -16.87
C LEU A 185 -12.27 -19.58 -16.01
N GLU A 186 -13.44 -19.01 -16.30
CA GLU A 186 -14.69 -19.28 -15.57
C GLU A 186 -15.08 -20.78 -15.55
N ALA A 187 -14.54 -21.56 -16.48
CA ALA A 187 -14.79 -23.01 -16.56
C ALA A 187 -13.83 -23.85 -15.68
N ALA A 188 -12.73 -23.29 -15.15
CA ALA A 188 -11.68 -24.09 -14.53
C ALA A 188 -11.77 -24.18 -13.00
N LEU A 189 -12.23 -23.11 -12.30
CA LEU A 189 -12.30 -23.08 -10.83
C LEU A 189 -13.61 -22.44 -10.35
N PRO A 190 -14.23 -23.00 -9.30
CA PRO A 190 -15.38 -22.36 -8.66
C PRO A 190 -15.00 -20.98 -8.13
N GLN A 191 -15.87 -20.00 -8.33
CA GLN A 191 -15.61 -18.61 -7.93
C GLN A 191 -15.32 -18.46 -6.44
N ALA A 192 -15.98 -19.22 -5.58
CA ALA A 192 -15.73 -19.20 -4.13
C ALA A 192 -14.29 -19.61 -3.77
N VAL A 193 -13.67 -20.50 -4.55
CA VAL A 193 -12.26 -20.89 -4.38
C VAL A 193 -11.33 -19.74 -4.80
N LEU A 194 -11.64 -19.06 -5.90
CA LEU A 194 -10.87 -17.90 -6.37
C LEU A 194 -10.97 -16.75 -5.35
N ASP A 195 -12.14 -16.47 -4.81
CA ASP A 195 -12.37 -15.44 -3.82
C ASP A 195 -11.57 -15.72 -2.52
N LEU A 196 -11.58 -16.98 -2.04
CA LEU A 196 -10.79 -17.39 -0.87
C LEU A 196 -9.28 -17.32 -1.15
N ALA A 197 -8.82 -17.78 -2.30
CA ALA A 197 -7.42 -17.72 -2.68
C ALA A 197 -6.96 -16.26 -2.81
N ALA A 198 -7.75 -15.40 -3.43
CA ALA A 198 -7.47 -13.99 -3.62
C ALA A 198 -7.28 -13.27 -2.27
N ILE A 199 -8.27 -13.38 -1.36
CA ILE A 199 -8.19 -12.71 -0.06
C ILE A 199 -7.10 -13.31 0.82
N SER A 200 -6.80 -14.61 0.71
CA SER A 200 -5.70 -15.26 1.41
C SER A 200 -4.33 -14.74 0.95
N CYS A 201 -4.11 -14.61 -0.36
CA CYS A 201 -2.91 -14.02 -0.92
C CYS A 201 -2.70 -12.57 -0.42
N MET A 202 -3.75 -11.76 -0.44
CA MET A 202 -3.70 -10.38 0.05
C MET A 202 -3.38 -10.33 1.55
N THR A 203 -4.01 -11.19 2.34
CA THR A 203 -3.79 -11.27 3.78
C THR A 203 -2.35 -11.69 4.10
N PHE A 204 -1.83 -12.70 3.42
CA PHE A 204 -0.44 -13.14 3.59
C PHE A 204 0.55 -12.04 3.20
N GLY A 205 0.30 -11.33 2.10
CA GLY A 205 1.07 -10.14 1.72
C GLY A 205 1.02 -9.06 2.80
N GLY A 206 -0.14 -8.80 3.39
CA GLY A 206 -0.32 -7.87 4.51
C GLY A 206 0.47 -8.26 5.76
N VAL A 207 0.44 -9.54 6.15
CA VAL A 207 1.24 -10.08 7.26
C VAL A 207 2.73 -9.88 7.00
N LEU A 208 3.21 -10.24 5.81
CA LEU A 208 4.60 -10.07 5.43
C LEU A 208 5.05 -8.60 5.50
N ALA A 209 4.23 -7.67 5.01
CA ALA A 209 4.51 -6.24 5.08
C ALA A 209 4.61 -5.72 6.53
N LEU A 210 3.77 -6.21 7.45
CA LEU A 210 3.83 -5.84 8.87
C LEU A 210 5.05 -6.44 9.57
N ILE A 211 5.40 -7.70 9.28
CA ILE A 211 6.61 -8.34 9.80
C ILE A 211 7.85 -7.53 9.40
N GLN A 212 7.97 -7.17 8.12
CA GLN A 212 9.08 -6.35 7.61
C GLN A 212 9.15 -4.99 8.32
N THR A 213 8.01 -4.37 8.63
CA THR A 213 7.94 -3.10 9.37
C THR A 213 8.47 -3.27 10.79
N SER A 214 8.07 -4.33 11.49
CA SER A 214 8.46 -4.61 12.86
C SER A 214 9.97 -4.88 12.98
N PHE A 215 10.54 -5.65 12.05
CA PHE A 215 11.98 -5.90 12.01
C PHE A 215 12.80 -4.62 11.73
N ALA A 216 12.32 -3.76 10.84
CA ALA A 216 12.97 -2.48 10.56
C ALA A 216 13.00 -1.55 11.79
N LEU A 217 11.96 -1.57 12.62
CA LEU A 217 11.88 -0.80 13.86
C LEU A 217 12.82 -1.36 14.94
N SER A 218 12.94 -2.68 15.05
CA SER A 218 13.81 -3.34 16.05
C SER A 218 15.30 -3.06 15.83
N ARG A 219 15.76 -3.08 14.57
CA ARG A 219 17.16 -2.81 14.21
C ARG A 219 17.63 -1.39 14.54
N ARG A 220 16.71 -0.42 14.70
CA ARG A 220 17.03 1.00 14.95
C ARG A 220 17.45 1.29 16.37
N ARG A 221 17.06 0.47 17.35
CA ARG A 221 17.34 0.73 18.77
C ARG A 221 18.81 0.55 19.17
N VAL A 222 19.64 -0.01 18.29
CA VAL A 222 21.01 -0.44 18.63
C VAL A 222 22.09 0.61 18.33
N SER A 223 21.81 1.71 17.61
CA SER A 223 22.86 2.62 17.09
C SER A 223 22.79 4.04 17.67
N GLN A 224 22.99 4.20 18.95
CA GLN A 224 23.18 5.52 19.58
C GLN A 224 24.42 5.52 20.48
N ALA A 225 25.62 5.55 19.89
CA ALA A 225 26.85 5.89 20.59
C ALA A 225 27.21 7.36 20.32
N LYS A 226 27.69 8.08 21.32
CA LYS A 226 28.09 9.48 21.23
C LYS A 226 29.62 9.49 21.07
N SER A 227 30.13 10.03 19.98
CA SER A 227 31.55 10.17 19.71
C SER A 227 31.90 11.53 19.08
N ASP A 228 33.12 11.98 19.33
CA ASP A 228 33.61 13.28 18.84
C ASP A 228 34.36 13.20 17.51
N ASN A 229 34.49 12.02 16.93
CA ASN A 229 35.23 11.81 15.69
C ASN A 229 34.40 12.27 14.45
N LEU A 230 35.07 12.94 13.50
CA LEU A 230 34.45 13.49 12.26
C LEU A 230 33.71 12.43 11.47
N LEU A 231 34.33 11.26 11.30
CA LEU A 231 33.72 10.11 10.60
C LEU A 231 32.40 9.70 11.26
N GLU A 232 32.39 9.66 12.59
CA GLU A 232 31.23 9.24 13.35
C GLU A 232 30.10 10.28 13.32
N LYS A 233 30.42 11.59 13.33
CA LYS A 233 29.42 12.66 13.10
C LYS A 233 28.74 12.50 11.74
N ASN A 234 29.50 12.19 10.71
CA ASN A 234 28.97 11.95 9.37
C ASN A 234 28.12 10.67 9.32
N MET A 235 28.56 9.59 9.96
CA MET A 235 27.77 8.35 10.05
C MET A 235 26.48 8.56 10.87
N MET A 236 26.53 9.37 11.93
CA MET A 236 25.33 9.74 12.70
C MET A 236 24.32 10.53 11.85
N PHE A 237 24.79 11.48 11.04
CA PHE A 237 23.93 12.21 10.12
C PHE A 237 23.28 11.24 9.11
N ALA A 238 24.07 10.37 8.46
CA ALA A 238 23.57 9.37 7.52
C ALA A 238 22.56 8.44 8.18
N SER A 239 22.85 7.93 9.36
CA SER A 239 21.92 7.09 10.13
C SER A 239 20.60 7.80 10.42
N ARG A 240 20.66 9.07 10.83
CA ARG A 240 19.47 9.88 11.15
C ARG A 240 18.59 10.09 9.92
N VAL A 241 19.18 10.43 8.76
CA VAL A 241 18.47 10.57 7.49
C VAL A 241 17.84 9.23 7.07
N ASN A 242 18.62 8.15 7.11
CA ASN A 242 18.18 6.82 6.70
C ASN A 242 17.08 6.28 7.60
N ASN A 243 17.08 6.59 8.89
CA ASN A 243 16.04 6.23 9.85
C ASN A 243 14.67 6.85 9.52
N CYS A 244 14.64 7.96 8.82
CA CYS A 244 13.41 8.58 8.33
C CYS A 244 13.11 8.21 6.88
N PHE A 245 14.11 8.25 6.02
CA PHE A 245 13.96 8.07 4.58
C PHE A 245 13.56 6.64 4.19
N VAL A 246 14.25 5.63 4.74
CA VAL A 246 13.97 4.22 4.41
C VAL A 246 12.54 3.81 4.77
N PRO A 247 12.00 4.12 5.99
CA PRO A 247 10.60 3.81 6.28
C PRO A 247 9.61 4.57 5.43
N LEU A 248 9.93 5.81 5.06
CA LEU A 248 9.08 6.58 4.18
C LEU A 248 9.01 5.93 2.80
N ARG A 249 10.15 5.49 2.26
CA ARG A 249 10.24 4.71 1.02
C ARG A 249 9.36 3.45 1.08
N GLU A 250 9.51 2.66 2.14
CA GLU A 250 8.71 1.44 2.33
C GLU A 250 7.21 1.73 2.47
N THR A 251 6.85 2.94 2.90
CA THR A 251 5.45 3.32 3.14
C THR A 251 4.80 3.95 1.91
N LEU A 252 5.50 4.83 1.20
CA LEU A 252 4.97 5.58 0.05
C LEU A 252 5.32 4.94 -1.30
N GLY A 253 6.32 4.04 -1.32
CA GLY A 253 6.78 3.37 -2.52
C GLY A 253 7.78 4.19 -3.35
N ALA A 254 8.11 3.66 -4.53
CA ALA A 254 9.18 4.17 -5.39
C ALA A 254 8.88 5.55 -5.99
N ALA A 255 7.64 5.81 -6.40
CA ALA A 255 7.30 7.05 -7.10
C ALA A 255 7.62 8.32 -6.28
N TRP A 256 7.25 8.35 -5.01
CA TRP A 256 7.56 9.46 -4.12
C TRP A 256 9.00 9.47 -3.67
N THR A 257 9.60 8.29 -3.49
CA THR A 257 11.01 8.13 -3.13
C THR A 257 11.93 8.75 -4.20
N LEU A 258 11.70 8.43 -5.48
CA LEU A 258 12.48 8.97 -6.59
C LEU A 258 12.36 10.50 -6.68
N ARG A 259 11.16 11.05 -6.46
CA ARG A 259 10.96 12.50 -6.42
C ARG A 259 11.68 13.17 -5.23
N LEU A 260 11.76 12.49 -4.08
CA LEU A 260 12.53 13.00 -2.93
C LEU A 260 14.03 12.99 -3.22
N ILE A 261 14.53 11.90 -3.82
CA ILE A 261 15.92 11.77 -4.26
C ILE A 261 16.28 12.91 -5.22
N GLU A 262 15.53 13.05 -6.31
CA GLU A 262 15.74 14.11 -7.31
C GLU A 262 15.81 15.51 -6.66
N ARG A 263 14.87 15.82 -5.77
CA ARG A 263 14.80 17.13 -5.12
C ARG A 263 15.95 17.36 -4.14
N PHE A 264 16.35 16.34 -3.41
CA PHE A 264 17.48 16.43 -2.48
C PHE A 264 18.80 16.58 -3.26
N ASP A 265 19.04 15.77 -4.28
CA ASP A 265 20.27 15.80 -5.07
C ASP A 265 20.44 17.14 -5.81
N LEU A 266 19.33 17.72 -6.28
CA LEU A 266 19.33 19.07 -6.88
C LEU A 266 19.77 20.14 -5.88
N LEU A 267 19.35 20.02 -4.62
CA LEU A 267 19.78 20.93 -3.55
C LEU A 267 21.23 20.67 -3.14
N ALA A 268 21.65 19.40 -3.04
CA ALA A 268 23.00 19.01 -2.70
C ALA A 268 24.00 19.55 -3.75
N THR A 269 23.70 19.37 -5.04
CA THR A 269 24.53 19.90 -6.14
C THR A 269 24.61 21.43 -6.13
N ARG A 270 23.49 22.14 -5.88
CA ARG A 270 23.48 23.63 -5.83
C ARG A 270 24.23 24.22 -4.66
N ARG A 271 24.43 23.46 -3.59
CA ARG A 271 25.05 23.90 -2.35
C ARG A 271 26.40 23.23 -2.08
N ASP A 272 26.89 22.48 -3.05
CA ASP A 272 28.15 21.73 -2.97
C ASP A 272 28.24 20.83 -1.73
N TRP A 273 27.12 20.18 -1.36
CA TRP A 273 27.14 19.21 -0.27
C TRP A 273 27.79 17.91 -0.74
N PRO A 274 28.73 17.33 0.03
CA PRO A 274 29.44 16.10 -0.36
C PRO A 274 28.59 14.84 -0.11
N VAL A 275 27.28 14.91 -0.42
CA VAL A 275 26.32 13.84 -0.19
C VAL A 275 25.35 13.71 -1.33
N ARG A 276 24.88 12.49 -1.55
CA ARG A 276 23.83 12.13 -2.49
C ARG A 276 22.80 11.26 -1.81
N LEU A 277 21.53 11.43 -2.13
CA LEU A 277 20.47 10.55 -1.69
C LEU A 277 20.21 9.50 -2.75
N THR A 278 20.36 8.22 -2.41
CA THR A 278 20.10 7.09 -3.30
C THR A 278 18.85 6.34 -2.84
N PHE A 279 18.40 5.39 -3.65
CA PHE A 279 17.29 4.53 -3.24
C PHE A 279 17.59 3.69 -1.99
N LYS A 280 18.87 3.44 -1.69
CA LYS A 280 19.32 2.71 -0.49
C LYS A 280 19.47 3.60 0.74
N GLY A 281 19.53 4.91 0.57
CA GLY A 281 19.76 5.90 1.61
C GLY A 281 20.77 6.96 1.17
N ILE A 282 21.33 7.68 2.14
CA ILE A 282 22.33 8.71 1.88
C ILE A 282 23.70 8.08 1.67
N GLU A 283 24.43 8.56 0.67
CA GLU A 283 25.80 8.17 0.34
C GLU A 283 26.68 9.42 0.31
N PHE A 284 27.94 9.27 0.69
CA PHE A 284 28.95 10.34 0.61
C PHE A 284 29.67 10.26 -0.72
N THR A 285 29.84 11.42 -1.39
CA THR A 285 30.43 11.49 -2.73
C THR A 285 31.90 11.84 -2.71
N GLN A 286 32.43 12.34 -1.59
CA GLN A 286 33.82 12.80 -1.43
C GLN A 286 34.32 12.46 -0.02
N ASP A 287 35.64 12.50 0.16
CA ASP A 287 36.25 12.43 1.49
C ASP A 287 35.83 13.63 2.34
N LEU A 288 35.26 13.33 3.49
CA LEU A 288 34.60 14.31 4.35
C LEU A 288 35.63 15.08 5.18
N GLN A 289 35.90 16.30 4.80
CA GLN A 289 36.82 17.18 5.51
C GLN A 289 36.15 18.12 6.52
N SER A 290 34.81 18.30 6.41
CA SER A 290 34.03 19.21 7.25
C SER A 290 32.60 18.67 7.49
N THR A 291 31.94 19.16 8.55
CA THR A 291 30.54 18.92 8.87
C THR A 291 29.64 20.15 8.73
N ASP A 292 30.18 21.29 8.26
CA ASP A 292 29.48 22.59 8.25
C ASP A 292 28.23 22.59 7.34
N TRP A 293 28.20 21.72 6.36
CA TRP A 293 27.05 21.53 5.45
C TRP A 293 25.87 20.77 6.11
N GLN A 294 26.11 19.99 7.17
CA GLN A 294 25.10 19.09 7.77
C GLN A 294 23.86 19.83 8.28
N PRO A 295 23.95 20.98 8.98
CA PRO A 295 22.77 21.69 9.46
C PRO A 295 21.85 22.14 8.33
N ASP A 296 22.42 22.58 7.20
CA ASP A 296 21.65 23.00 6.02
C ASP A 296 21.01 21.80 5.32
N ALA A 297 21.76 20.74 5.11
CA ALA A 297 21.26 19.50 4.54
C ALA A 297 20.14 18.89 5.41
N ALA A 298 20.29 18.91 6.72
CA ALA A 298 19.26 18.44 7.63
C ALA A 298 17.96 19.26 7.54
N ARG A 299 18.05 20.59 7.47
CA ARG A 299 16.88 21.46 7.26
C ARG A 299 16.19 21.15 5.95
N ALA A 300 16.95 20.91 4.87
CA ALA A 300 16.41 20.54 3.57
C ALA A 300 15.70 19.19 3.61
N VAL A 301 16.32 18.16 4.21
CA VAL A 301 15.70 16.83 4.39
C VAL A 301 14.40 16.96 5.20
N GLU A 302 14.42 17.68 6.33
CA GLU A 302 13.23 17.88 7.16
C GLU A 302 12.10 18.55 6.35
N ALA A 303 12.42 19.61 5.58
CA ALA A 303 11.43 20.31 4.76
C ALA A 303 10.82 19.40 3.68
N LEU A 304 11.62 18.53 3.07
CA LEU A 304 11.16 17.55 2.08
C LEU A 304 10.27 16.49 2.73
N LEU A 305 10.69 15.91 3.86
CA LEU A 305 9.96 14.86 4.57
C LEU A 305 8.63 15.38 5.13
N ARG A 306 8.57 16.63 5.59
CA ARG A 306 7.34 17.27 6.12
C ARG A 306 6.20 17.36 5.10
N ARG A 307 6.49 17.21 3.84
CA ARG A 307 5.45 17.12 2.80
C ARG A 307 4.63 15.83 2.89
N PHE A 308 5.13 14.83 3.60
CA PHE A 308 4.52 13.50 3.69
C PHE A 308 4.25 13.08 5.13
N VAL A 309 5.00 13.60 6.10
CA VAL A 309 4.92 13.18 7.50
C VAL A 309 4.77 14.35 8.46
N SER A 310 4.22 14.06 9.63
CA SER A 310 4.09 15.04 10.74
C SER A 310 5.38 15.14 11.54
N THR A 311 5.52 16.21 12.33
CA THR A 311 6.62 16.37 13.28
C THR A 311 6.67 15.22 14.29
N GLY A 312 5.51 14.73 14.76
CA GLY A 312 5.43 13.59 15.65
C GLY A 312 5.94 12.29 15.02
N TRP A 313 5.71 12.10 13.72
CA TRP A 313 6.28 10.97 12.98
C TRP A 313 7.81 11.07 12.91
N LEU A 314 8.34 12.24 12.57
CA LEU A 314 9.80 12.49 12.52
C LEU A 314 10.46 12.21 13.88
N LYS A 315 9.88 12.70 14.99
CA LYS A 315 10.39 12.42 16.35
C LYS A 315 10.45 10.92 16.66
N ARG A 316 9.39 10.15 16.31
CA ARG A 316 9.39 8.69 16.50
C ARG A 316 10.46 7.96 15.69
N HIS A 317 10.98 8.60 14.63
CA HIS A 317 12.04 8.06 13.79
C HIS A 317 13.43 8.66 14.12
N GLY A 318 13.56 9.32 15.29
CA GLY A 318 14.82 9.83 15.77
C GLY A 318 15.26 11.18 15.18
N TRP A 319 14.31 11.93 14.57
CA TRP A 319 14.57 13.27 14.06
C TRP A 319 14.29 14.32 15.15
N GLU A 320 15.32 14.70 15.92
CA GLU A 320 15.21 15.74 16.93
C GLU A 320 15.84 17.05 16.45
N ARG A 321 15.15 18.18 16.64
CA ARG A 321 15.63 19.53 16.26
C ARG A 321 16.73 20.07 17.18
N SER A 322 16.71 19.70 18.44
CA SER A 322 17.50 20.33 19.50
C SER A 322 19.01 20.12 19.40
N SER A 323 19.46 19.13 18.65
CA SER A 323 20.91 18.87 18.49
C SER A 323 21.59 19.72 17.40
N MET A 324 20.85 20.58 16.70
CA MET A 324 21.37 21.41 15.58
C MET A 324 21.40 22.91 15.91
N GLN A 325 20.85 23.35 17.03
CA GLN A 325 20.82 24.75 17.44
C GLN A 325 22.01 25.15 18.32
N GLY A 326 23.02 24.28 18.49
CA GLY A 326 24.21 24.54 19.31
C GLY A 326 25.20 25.58 18.79
N VAL A 327 24.82 26.36 17.76
CA VAL A 327 25.60 27.55 17.35
C VAL A 327 24.59 28.69 17.22
N GLU A 328 24.22 29.27 18.35
CA GLU A 328 23.72 30.65 18.35
C GLU A 328 24.83 31.54 17.76
N ARG A 329 24.48 32.20 16.66
CA ARG A 329 25.34 33.27 16.11
C ARG A 329 25.36 34.39 17.15
N PRO A 330 26.54 34.95 17.46
CA PRO A 330 26.65 36.15 18.21
C PRO A 330 25.98 37.34 17.57
#